data_4e4ba1e56951b8361c662a148154cf48
#
_entry.id   4e4ba1e56951b8361c662a148154cf48
#
_cell.length_a   1.000
_cell.length_b   1.000
_cell.length_c   1.000
_cell.angle_alpha   90.00
_cell.angle_beta   90.00
_cell.angle_gamma   90.00
#
_symmetry.space_group_name_H-M   'P 1'
#
loop_
_entity.id
_entity.type
_entity.pdbx_description
1 polymer ?
#
loop_
_entity_poly.entity_id
_entity_poly.type
_entity_poly.pdbx_seq_one_letter_code
_entity_poly.pdbx_strand_id
1 'polypeptide(L)'
;AFWSVGQAIDYLRENPELPDDFFEIFIVDPSNKPIGSASVSKVLRSERNTKLDEILDTSPKFIKASMDQEEAAQFFEQYSLVSAGVVDEHNRLIGRITADDIVWVLQEEAEEDILRLGGVTESETNKSIARSTQNRFVWLFVNLLTAILASYVISLFDASIEKMVSLAILMPIVVSMGA
;
A
#
# COMPACT_ATOMS: atom_id res chain seq x y z
N ALA A 1 -28.81 -5.66 -20.14
CA ALA A 1 -29.48 -4.60 -19.40
C ALA A 1 -30.55 -3.98 -20.28
N PHE A 2 -31.77 -3.86 -19.77
CA PHE A 2 -32.92 -3.39 -20.57
C PHE A 2 -33.15 -1.88 -20.40
N TRP A 3 -32.38 -1.22 -19.57
CA TRP A 3 -32.54 0.18 -19.26
C TRP A 3 -31.98 1.09 -20.35
N SER A 4 -32.68 2.22 -20.57
CA SER A 4 -32.13 3.34 -21.33
C SER A 4 -31.28 4.25 -20.46
N VAL A 5 -30.44 5.05 -21.08
CA VAL A 5 -29.66 6.11 -20.43
C VAL A 5 -30.57 7.04 -19.61
N GLY A 6 -31.74 7.41 -20.20
CA GLY A 6 -32.71 8.25 -19.50
C GLY A 6 -33.21 7.64 -18.20
N GLN A 7 -33.56 6.36 -18.22
CA GLN A 7 -34.00 5.64 -17.02
C GLN A 7 -32.88 5.55 -15.95
N ALA A 8 -31.64 5.33 -16.38
CA ALA A 8 -30.50 5.34 -15.45
C ALA A 8 -30.32 6.72 -14.80
N ILE A 9 -30.37 7.80 -15.57
CA ILE A 9 -30.26 9.17 -15.05
C ILE A 9 -31.39 9.47 -14.07
N ASP A 10 -32.62 9.10 -14.39
CA ASP A 10 -33.77 9.34 -13.53
C ASP A 10 -33.64 8.53 -12.22
N TYR A 11 -33.23 7.28 -12.30
CA TYR A 11 -32.93 6.46 -11.13
C TYR A 11 -31.86 7.09 -10.21
N LEU A 12 -30.75 7.58 -10.80
CA LEU A 12 -29.68 8.24 -10.04
C LEU A 12 -30.17 9.51 -9.32
N ARG A 13 -31.13 10.23 -9.90
CA ARG A 13 -31.70 11.45 -9.31
C ARG A 13 -32.71 11.18 -8.20
N GLU A 14 -33.45 10.10 -8.32
CA GLU A 14 -34.55 9.76 -7.41
C GLU A 14 -34.09 8.99 -6.18
N ASN A 15 -32.88 8.42 -6.18
CA ASN A 15 -32.37 7.62 -5.08
C ASN A 15 -31.36 8.38 -4.20
N PRO A 16 -31.79 8.93 -3.07
CA PRO A 16 -30.92 9.65 -2.14
C PRO A 16 -29.96 8.74 -1.34
N GLU A 17 -30.14 7.42 -1.42
CA GLU A 17 -29.27 6.45 -0.75
C GLU A 17 -27.97 6.16 -1.49
N LEU A 18 -27.83 6.69 -2.72
CA LEU A 18 -26.60 6.54 -3.49
C LEU A 18 -25.49 7.38 -2.87
N PRO A 19 -24.23 6.93 -2.95
CA PRO A 19 -23.10 7.73 -2.51
C PRO A 19 -23.07 9.09 -3.25
N ASP A 20 -22.62 10.14 -2.56
CA ASP A 20 -22.50 11.48 -3.14
C ASP A 20 -21.50 11.51 -4.31
N ASP A 21 -20.41 10.72 -4.20
CA ASP A 21 -19.38 10.62 -5.22
C ASP A 21 -19.36 9.21 -5.85
N PHE A 22 -19.61 9.14 -7.15
CA PHE A 22 -19.41 7.94 -7.96
C PHE A 22 -19.02 8.30 -9.40
N PHE A 23 -18.10 7.53 -9.95
CA PHE A 23 -17.52 7.76 -11.28
C PHE A 23 -18.01 6.76 -12.32
N GLU A 24 -18.43 5.59 -11.86
CA GLU A 24 -18.89 4.50 -12.72
C GLU A 24 -20.18 3.87 -12.20
N ILE A 25 -20.95 3.37 -13.13
CA ILE A 25 -22.17 2.59 -12.90
C ILE A 25 -21.89 1.16 -13.33
N PHE A 26 -21.98 0.23 -12.42
CA PHE A 26 -21.83 -1.19 -12.71
C PHE A 26 -23.18 -1.80 -13.02
N ILE A 27 -23.26 -2.47 -14.15
CA ILE A 27 -24.47 -3.16 -14.60
C ILE A 27 -24.31 -4.64 -14.30
N VAL A 28 -25.27 -5.21 -13.61
CA VAL A 28 -25.26 -6.61 -13.19
C VAL A 28 -26.44 -7.37 -13.79
N ASP A 29 -26.30 -8.68 -13.88
CA ASP A 29 -27.39 -9.61 -14.21
C ASP A 29 -28.28 -9.88 -12.98
N PRO A 30 -29.39 -10.60 -13.12
CA PRO A 30 -30.23 -11.00 -11.98
C PRO A 30 -29.52 -11.86 -10.92
N SER A 31 -28.38 -12.44 -11.25
CA SER A 31 -27.53 -13.21 -10.32
C SER A 31 -26.46 -12.36 -9.66
N ASN A 32 -26.52 -11.03 -9.83
CA ASN A 32 -25.56 -10.04 -9.36
C ASN A 32 -24.16 -10.17 -9.97
N LYS A 33 -24.04 -10.81 -11.14
CA LYS A 33 -22.79 -10.86 -11.87
C LYS A 33 -22.64 -9.64 -12.76
N PRO A 34 -21.47 -8.99 -12.77
CA PRO A 34 -21.25 -7.81 -13.59
C PRO A 34 -21.24 -8.16 -15.09
N ILE A 35 -22.01 -7.40 -15.85
CA ILE A 35 -22.09 -7.48 -17.32
C ILE A 35 -21.13 -6.45 -17.93
N GLY A 36 -21.01 -5.28 -17.30
CA GLY A 36 -20.17 -4.19 -17.78
C GLY A 36 -20.25 -2.99 -16.85
N SER A 37 -19.50 -1.96 -17.19
CA SER A 37 -19.59 -0.66 -16.52
C SER A 37 -19.78 0.47 -17.51
N ALA A 38 -20.29 1.61 -17.03
CA ALA A 38 -20.36 2.84 -17.80
C ALA A 38 -19.93 4.02 -16.93
N SER A 39 -19.00 4.83 -17.42
CA SER A 39 -18.65 6.05 -16.71
C SER A 39 -19.84 7.03 -16.68
N VAL A 40 -20.02 7.72 -15.57
CA VAL A 40 -21.08 8.73 -15.41
C VAL A 40 -20.97 9.80 -16.49
N SER A 41 -19.77 10.20 -16.88
CA SER A 41 -19.53 11.16 -17.95
C SER A 41 -20.05 10.66 -19.30
N LYS A 42 -19.90 9.36 -19.61
CA LYS A 42 -20.41 8.77 -20.84
C LYS A 42 -21.94 8.70 -20.83
N VAL A 43 -22.53 8.34 -19.70
CA VAL A 43 -23.98 8.32 -19.49
C VAL A 43 -24.57 9.71 -19.70
N LEU A 44 -24.00 10.76 -19.10
CA LEU A 44 -24.49 12.14 -19.22
C LEU A 44 -24.34 12.73 -20.63
N ARG A 45 -23.38 12.25 -21.42
CA ARG A 45 -23.14 12.73 -22.80
C ARG A 45 -23.91 11.94 -23.86
N SER A 46 -24.54 10.84 -23.46
CA SER A 46 -25.34 10.02 -24.37
C SER A 46 -26.78 10.49 -24.45
N GLU A 47 -27.44 10.20 -25.56
CA GLU A 47 -28.87 10.52 -25.72
C GLU A 47 -29.71 9.66 -24.76
N ARG A 48 -30.77 10.26 -24.19
CA ARG A 48 -31.63 9.58 -23.19
C ARG A 48 -32.29 8.30 -23.71
N ASN A 49 -32.51 8.18 -25.02
CA ASN A 49 -33.13 7.02 -25.65
C ASN A 49 -32.14 5.90 -25.97
N THR A 50 -30.83 6.15 -25.87
CA THR A 50 -29.79 5.15 -26.09
C THR A 50 -29.90 4.06 -25.03
N LYS A 51 -29.74 2.81 -25.42
CA LYS A 51 -29.70 1.68 -24.47
C LYS A 51 -28.37 1.66 -23.75
N LEU A 52 -28.40 1.29 -22.48
CA LEU A 52 -27.17 1.15 -21.69
C LEU A 52 -26.19 0.17 -22.33
N ASP A 53 -26.66 -0.90 -22.95
CA ASP A 53 -25.83 -1.91 -23.61
C ASP A 53 -24.93 -1.32 -24.71
N GLU A 54 -25.35 -0.23 -25.34
CA GLU A 54 -24.61 0.41 -26.44
C GLU A 54 -23.45 1.29 -25.93
N ILE A 55 -23.50 1.67 -24.65
CA ILE A 55 -22.50 2.53 -24.04
C ILE A 55 -21.63 1.83 -22.98
N LEU A 56 -21.90 0.55 -22.70
CA LEU A 56 -21.11 -0.20 -21.75
C LEU A 56 -19.66 -0.38 -22.22
N ASP A 57 -18.75 -0.32 -21.25
CA ASP A 57 -17.47 -1.00 -21.37
C ASP A 57 -17.69 -2.48 -21.03
N THR A 58 -17.47 -3.35 -22.00
CA THR A 58 -17.62 -4.80 -21.84
C THR A 58 -16.37 -5.47 -21.27
N SER A 59 -15.32 -4.69 -21.01
CA SER A 59 -14.06 -5.15 -20.41
C SER A 59 -13.72 -4.38 -19.13
N PRO A 60 -14.69 -4.15 -18.24
CA PRO A 60 -14.44 -3.43 -17.02
C PRO A 60 -13.45 -4.19 -16.15
N LYS A 61 -12.64 -3.45 -15.38
CA LYS A 61 -11.68 -4.03 -14.46
C LYS A 61 -12.35 -4.29 -13.13
N PHE A 62 -12.32 -5.56 -12.70
CA PHE A 62 -12.84 -5.98 -11.40
C PHE A 62 -11.71 -6.50 -10.54
N ILE A 63 -11.82 -6.25 -9.25
CA ILE A 63 -10.92 -6.74 -8.22
C ILE A 63 -11.62 -7.86 -7.47
N LYS A 64 -10.92 -8.95 -7.19
CA LYS A 64 -11.45 -10.00 -6.34
C LYS A 64 -11.33 -9.60 -4.87
N ALA A 65 -12.34 -9.89 -4.06
CA ALA A 65 -12.30 -9.63 -2.62
C ALA A 65 -11.16 -10.38 -1.89
N SER A 66 -10.62 -11.43 -2.49
CA SER A 66 -9.48 -12.20 -1.98
C SER A 66 -8.12 -11.70 -2.49
N MET A 67 -8.09 -10.66 -3.33
CA MET A 67 -6.85 -10.05 -3.82
C MET A 67 -6.16 -9.31 -2.68
N ASP A 68 -4.84 -9.43 -2.62
CA ASP A 68 -4.04 -8.69 -1.66
C ASP A 68 -4.11 -7.19 -1.92
N GLN A 69 -3.99 -6.40 -0.86
CA GLN A 69 -4.15 -4.94 -0.95
C GLN A 69 -3.03 -4.28 -1.75
N GLU A 70 -1.80 -4.80 -1.66
CA GLU A 70 -0.68 -4.32 -2.49
C GLU A 70 -0.92 -4.62 -3.99
N GLU A 71 -1.43 -5.83 -4.29
CA GLU A 71 -1.77 -6.22 -5.65
C GLU A 71 -2.91 -5.36 -6.20
N ALA A 72 -3.91 -5.03 -5.37
CA ALA A 72 -5.00 -4.13 -5.72
C ALA A 72 -4.48 -2.71 -6.02
N ALA A 73 -3.54 -2.21 -5.23
CA ALA A 73 -2.93 -0.90 -5.46
C ALA A 73 -2.15 -0.87 -6.78
N GLN A 74 -1.34 -1.88 -7.06
CA GLN A 74 -0.63 -2.02 -8.34
C GLN A 74 -1.59 -2.11 -9.53
N PHE A 75 -2.73 -2.80 -9.36
CA PHE A 75 -3.75 -2.90 -10.38
C PHE A 75 -4.37 -1.55 -10.71
N PHE A 76 -4.67 -0.73 -9.70
CA PHE A 76 -5.15 0.64 -9.89
C PHE A 76 -4.15 1.51 -10.65
N GLU A 77 -2.88 1.45 -10.28
CA GLU A 77 -1.80 2.18 -10.95
C GLU A 77 -1.64 1.74 -12.40
N GLN A 78 -1.53 0.44 -12.65
CA GLN A 78 -1.32 -0.14 -13.98
C GLN A 78 -2.42 0.27 -14.97
N TYR A 79 -3.67 0.30 -14.52
CA TYR A 79 -4.81 0.62 -15.37
C TYR A 79 -5.31 2.05 -15.21
N SER A 80 -4.65 2.87 -14.39
CA SER A 80 -5.03 4.25 -14.09
C SER A 80 -6.51 4.37 -13.71
N LEU A 81 -6.96 3.49 -12.81
CA LEU A 81 -8.35 3.41 -12.41
C LEU A 81 -8.71 4.52 -11.42
N VAL A 82 -9.91 5.06 -11.55
CA VAL A 82 -10.53 5.96 -10.56
C VAL A 82 -11.43 5.18 -9.61
N SER A 83 -12.07 4.13 -10.12
CA SER A 83 -12.87 3.19 -9.35
C SER A 83 -12.84 1.80 -9.99
N ALA A 84 -13.09 0.77 -9.21
CA ALA A 84 -13.23 -0.60 -9.69
C ALA A 84 -14.32 -1.33 -8.89
N GLY A 85 -15.05 -2.20 -9.56
CA GLY A 85 -15.98 -3.09 -8.88
C GLY A 85 -15.24 -4.23 -8.19
N VAL A 86 -15.72 -4.63 -7.02
CA VAL A 86 -15.19 -5.76 -6.26
C VAL A 86 -16.12 -6.95 -6.39
N VAL A 87 -15.57 -8.11 -6.72
CA VAL A 87 -16.32 -9.35 -6.92
C VAL A 87 -15.91 -10.43 -5.92
N ASP A 88 -16.89 -11.27 -5.58
CA ASP A 88 -16.64 -12.46 -4.75
C ASP A 88 -16.07 -13.63 -5.56
N GLU A 89 -15.85 -14.78 -4.91
CA GLU A 89 -15.37 -16.02 -5.54
C GLU A 89 -16.32 -16.56 -6.62
N HIS A 90 -17.61 -16.19 -6.57
CA HIS A 90 -18.64 -16.57 -7.51
C HIS A 90 -18.81 -15.56 -8.65
N ASN A 91 -17.90 -14.57 -8.71
CA ASN A 91 -17.93 -13.48 -9.67
C ASN A 91 -19.19 -12.60 -9.54
N ARG A 92 -19.72 -12.40 -8.32
CA ARG A 92 -20.83 -11.50 -8.02
C ARG A 92 -20.29 -10.18 -7.49
N LEU A 93 -20.85 -9.09 -7.96
CA LEU A 93 -20.50 -7.75 -7.50
C LEU A 93 -20.93 -7.58 -6.03
N ILE A 94 -19.99 -7.31 -5.16
CA ILE A 94 -20.22 -7.15 -3.72
C ILE A 94 -19.93 -5.73 -3.23
N GLY A 95 -19.21 -4.93 -4.01
CA GLY A 95 -18.88 -3.57 -3.64
C GLY A 95 -18.09 -2.85 -4.72
N ARG A 96 -17.55 -1.71 -4.35
CA ARG A 96 -16.60 -0.94 -5.15
C ARG A 96 -15.45 -0.48 -4.28
N ILE A 97 -14.32 -0.20 -4.92
CA ILE A 97 -13.16 0.45 -4.34
C ILE A 97 -12.79 1.65 -5.22
N THR A 98 -12.29 2.70 -4.63
CA THR A 98 -11.96 3.96 -5.30
C THR A 98 -10.49 4.29 -5.12
N ALA A 99 -9.96 5.23 -5.91
CA ALA A 99 -8.55 5.58 -5.88
C ALA A 99 -8.12 6.19 -4.53
N ASP A 100 -9.01 6.85 -3.82
CA ASP A 100 -8.78 7.37 -2.46
C ASP A 100 -8.60 6.24 -1.44
N ASP A 101 -9.36 5.15 -1.54
CA ASP A 101 -9.17 3.95 -0.72
C ASP A 101 -7.76 3.36 -0.95
N ILE A 102 -7.31 3.35 -2.21
CA ILE A 102 -5.97 2.85 -2.57
C ILE A 102 -4.85 3.74 -2.02
N VAL A 103 -5.05 5.06 -1.95
CA VAL A 103 -4.07 5.97 -1.33
C VAL A 103 -3.87 5.63 0.15
N TRP A 104 -4.94 5.29 0.88
CA TRP A 104 -4.86 4.84 2.26
C TRP A 104 -4.05 3.54 2.39
N VAL A 105 -4.32 2.57 1.51
CA VAL A 105 -3.57 1.31 1.47
C VAL A 105 -2.07 1.56 1.27
N LEU A 106 -1.71 2.41 0.30
CA LEU A 106 -0.31 2.73 0.03
C LEU A 106 0.39 3.42 1.21
N GLN A 107 -0.33 4.27 1.96
CA GLN A 107 0.20 4.89 3.17
C GLN A 107 0.42 3.87 4.28
N GLU A 108 -0.54 2.98 4.50
CA GLU A 108 -0.47 1.92 5.50
C GLU A 108 0.71 0.98 5.23
N GLU A 109 0.88 0.53 3.98
CA GLU A 109 2.03 -0.28 3.56
C GLU A 109 3.37 0.44 3.76
N ALA A 110 3.45 1.72 3.38
CA ALA A 110 4.67 2.50 3.56
C ALA A 110 5.02 2.68 5.05
N GLU A 111 4.03 2.88 5.91
CA GLU A 111 4.22 2.94 7.36
C GLU A 111 4.66 1.59 7.93
N GLU A 112 4.05 0.49 7.48
CA GLU A 112 4.43 -0.87 7.90
C GLU A 112 5.88 -1.19 7.51
N ASP A 113 6.30 -0.85 6.31
CA ASP A 113 7.66 -1.06 5.84
C ASP A 113 8.67 -0.26 6.68
N ILE A 114 8.36 1.00 7.02
CA ILE A 114 9.20 1.81 7.91
C ILE A 114 9.28 1.19 9.30
N LEU A 115 8.17 0.71 9.85
CA LEU A 115 8.12 0.05 11.15
C LEU A 115 8.92 -1.26 11.15
N ARG A 116 8.82 -2.05 10.08
CA ARG A 116 9.61 -3.28 9.88
C ARG A 116 11.11 -3.00 9.88
N LEU A 117 11.56 -1.92 9.21
CA LEU A 117 12.96 -1.49 9.23
C LEU A 117 13.42 -1.09 10.65
N GLY A 118 12.52 -0.53 11.46
CA GLY A 118 12.75 -0.22 12.87
C GLY A 118 12.66 -1.41 13.82
N GLY A 119 12.35 -2.63 13.31
CA GLY A 119 12.15 -3.83 14.14
C GLY A 119 10.82 -3.82 14.91
N VAL A 120 9.86 -2.99 14.50
CA VAL A 120 8.52 -2.89 15.09
C VAL A 120 7.51 -3.50 14.11
N THR A 121 6.66 -4.39 14.59
CA THR A 121 5.60 -4.98 13.78
C THR A 121 4.26 -4.32 14.14
N GLU A 122 3.44 -3.97 13.16
CA GLU A 122 2.14 -3.27 13.32
C GLU A 122 1.18 -3.94 14.32
N SER A 123 1.28 -5.26 14.44
CA SER A 123 0.51 -6.01 15.43
C SER A 123 0.77 -5.61 16.90
N GLU A 124 1.69 -4.69 17.15
CA GLU A 124 2.06 -4.25 18.50
C GLU A 124 1.22 -3.08 19.01
N THR A 125 0.56 -2.32 18.14
CA THR A 125 -0.30 -1.19 18.55
C THR A 125 -1.53 -1.65 19.34
N ASN A 126 -1.97 -2.89 19.13
CA ASN A 126 -3.15 -3.48 19.77
C ASN A 126 -2.82 -4.64 20.76
N LYS A 127 -1.55 -4.99 20.93
CA LYS A 127 -1.14 -6.07 21.84
C LYS A 127 -0.63 -5.51 23.16
N SER A 128 -0.89 -6.29 24.23
CA SER A 128 -0.42 -6.02 25.59
C SER A 128 1.02 -5.48 25.61
N ILE A 129 1.24 -4.38 26.28
CA ILE A 129 2.53 -3.68 26.49
C ILE A 129 3.67 -4.66 26.82
N ALA A 130 3.37 -5.74 27.53
CA ALA A 130 4.34 -6.79 27.88
C ALA A 130 4.94 -7.52 26.66
N ARG A 131 4.16 -7.75 25.60
CA ARG A 131 4.63 -8.46 24.41
C ARG A 131 5.46 -7.55 23.50
N SER A 132 5.06 -6.30 23.40
CA SER A 132 5.82 -5.25 22.68
C SER A 132 7.20 -5.02 23.34
N THR A 133 7.24 -5.02 24.68
CA THR A 133 8.49 -4.91 25.45
C THR A 133 9.40 -6.12 25.23
N GLN A 134 8.84 -7.30 25.13
CA GLN A 134 9.61 -8.54 24.92
C GLN A 134 10.29 -8.57 23.55
N ASN A 135 9.61 -8.14 22.50
CA ASN A 135 10.18 -8.09 21.15
C ASN A 135 11.29 -7.04 21.04
N ARG A 136 11.08 -5.86 21.64
CA ARG A 136 12.13 -4.82 21.75
C ARG A 136 13.32 -5.28 22.55
N PHE A 137 13.12 -6.04 23.62
CA PHE A 137 14.18 -6.59 24.44
C PHE A 137 15.08 -7.54 23.64
N VAL A 138 14.51 -8.42 22.84
CA VAL A 138 15.28 -9.35 21.99
C VAL A 138 16.13 -8.57 20.98
N TRP A 139 15.57 -7.57 20.33
CA TRP A 139 16.30 -6.74 19.38
C TRP A 139 17.43 -5.95 20.06
N LEU A 140 17.16 -5.32 21.21
CA LEU A 140 18.16 -4.61 22.00
C LEU A 140 19.26 -5.55 22.51
N PHE A 141 18.91 -6.79 22.87
CA PHE A 141 19.87 -7.79 23.33
C PHE A 141 20.82 -8.21 22.20
N VAL A 142 20.30 -8.45 20.99
CA VAL A 142 21.13 -8.76 19.83
C VAL A 142 22.07 -7.58 19.50
N ASN A 143 21.57 -6.36 19.54
CA ASN A 143 22.36 -5.15 19.31
C ASN A 143 23.45 -4.96 20.38
N LEU A 144 23.13 -5.22 21.65
CA LEU A 144 24.11 -5.20 22.74
C LEU A 144 25.20 -6.26 22.53
N LEU A 145 24.83 -7.47 22.10
CA LEU A 145 25.77 -8.57 21.88
C LEU A 145 26.72 -8.26 20.72
N THR A 146 26.24 -7.65 19.66
CA THR A 146 27.09 -7.18 18.55
C THR A 146 28.02 -6.07 18.98
N ALA A 147 27.57 -5.11 19.81
CA ALA A 147 28.40 -4.05 20.35
C ALA A 147 29.51 -4.61 21.27
N ILE A 148 29.22 -5.59 22.12
CA ILE A 148 30.21 -6.26 22.97
C ILE A 148 31.24 -6.99 22.10
N LEU A 149 30.79 -7.69 21.06
CA LEU A 149 31.67 -8.41 20.15
C LEU A 149 32.58 -7.45 19.38
N ALA A 150 32.05 -6.34 18.89
CA ALA A 150 32.85 -5.30 18.25
C ALA A 150 33.89 -4.70 19.21
N SER A 151 33.49 -4.42 20.46
CA SER A 151 34.40 -3.92 21.52
C SER A 151 35.50 -4.92 21.86
N TYR A 152 35.16 -6.21 21.91
CA TYR A 152 36.13 -7.28 22.11
C TYR A 152 37.15 -7.38 20.97
N VAL A 153 36.68 -7.33 19.71
CA VAL A 153 37.56 -7.33 18.55
C VAL A 153 38.49 -6.12 18.58
N ILE A 154 38.01 -4.92 18.90
CA ILE A 154 38.82 -3.72 19.01
C ILE A 154 39.88 -3.90 20.12
N SER A 155 39.54 -4.47 21.26
CA SER A 155 40.47 -4.70 22.36
C SER A 155 41.62 -5.67 22.03
N LEU A 156 41.40 -6.60 21.10
CA LEU A 156 42.46 -7.49 20.60
C LEU A 156 43.53 -6.73 19.80
N PHE A 157 43.16 -5.58 19.21
CA PHE A 157 44.05 -4.76 18.43
C PHE A 157 44.57 -3.53 19.17
N ASP A 158 44.21 -3.37 20.46
CA ASP A 158 44.52 -2.21 21.29
C ASP A 158 46.04 -1.95 21.33
N ALA A 159 46.83 -3.00 21.56
CA ALA A 159 48.30 -2.93 21.54
C ALA A 159 48.91 -2.50 20.17
N SER A 160 48.17 -2.76 19.10
CA SER A 160 48.57 -2.31 17.75
C SER A 160 48.20 -0.86 17.49
N ILE A 161 47.05 -0.43 17.97
CA ILE A 161 46.54 0.93 17.89
C ILE A 161 47.46 1.86 18.72
N GLU A 162 47.81 1.46 19.96
CA GLU A 162 48.68 2.21 20.84
C GLU A 162 50.07 2.44 20.23
N LYS A 163 50.64 1.41 19.56
CA LYS A 163 51.91 1.54 18.82
C LYS A 163 51.81 2.49 17.63
N MET A 164 50.69 2.48 16.92
CA MET A 164 50.49 3.41 15.79
C MET A 164 50.30 4.85 16.25
N VAL A 165 49.63 5.11 17.35
CA VAL A 165 49.49 6.44 17.93
C VAL A 165 50.84 6.95 18.42
N SER A 166 51.67 6.12 19.06
CA SER A 166 53.04 6.49 19.48
C SER A 166 53.93 6.80 18.29
N LEU A 167 53.82 6.06 17.17
CA LEU A 167 54.53 6.34 15.94
C LEU A 167 54.08 7.64 15.28
N ALA A 168 52.79 7.94 15.31
CA ALA A 168 52.26 9.19 14.76
C ALA A 168 52.73 10.44 15.51
N ILE A 169 52.94 10.32 16.84
CA ILE A 169 53.51 11.40 17.66
C ILE A 169 55.02 11.59 17.41
N LEU A 170 55.73 10.50 17.11
CA LEU A 170 57.17 10.54 16.82
C LEU A 170 57.50 11.02 15.41
N MET A 171 56.57 10.87 14.47
CA MET A 171 56.80 11.21 13.06
C MET A 171 57.22 12.65 12.81
N PRO A 172 56.59 13.70 13.43
CA PRO A 172 57.04 15.08 13.30
C PRO A 172 58.45 15.34 13.84
N ILE A 173 58.81 14.62 14.91
CA ILE A 173 60.15 14.76 15.58
C ILE A 173 61.23 14.20 14.68
N VAL A 174 60.99 13.01 14.07
CA VAL A 174 61.98 12.41 13.17
C VAL A 174 62.13 13.23 11.89
N VAL A 175 61.05 13.76 11.34
CA VAL A 175 61.11 14.66 10.16
C VAL A 175 61.88 15.96 10.48
N SER A 176 61.71 16.51 11.71
CA SER A 176 62.42 17.72 12.09
C SER A 176 63.91 17.52 12.36
N MET A 177 64.35 16.30 12.68
CA MET A 177 65.74 15.95 12.90
C MET A 177 66.46 15.52 11.62
N GLY A 178 65.72 15.22 10.51
CA GLY A 178 66.27 14.80 9.25
C GLY A 178 66.39 15.92 8.19
N ALA A 179 66.00 17.13 8.53
CA ALA A 179 66.20 18.34 7.72
C ALA A 179 67.35 19.18 8.33
#